data_b09c48af2ba17930f8062b28a79a810c
#
_entry.id   b09c48af2ba17930f8062b28a79a810c
#
_cell.length_a   1.000
_cell.length_b   1.000
_cell.length_c   1.000
_cell.angle_alpha   90.00
_cell.angle_beta   90.00
_cell.angle_gamma   90.00
#
_symmetry.space_group_name_H-M   'P 1'
#
loop_
_entity.id
_entity.type
_entity.pdbx_description
1 polymer ?
#
loop_
_entity_poly.entity_id
_entity_poly.type
_entity_poly.pdbx_seq_one_letter_code
_entity_poly.pdbx_strand_id
1 'polypeptide(L)'
;LNDGSLASSIINFALAQPLDHYKKKYPEIDKIATWSFHPDYHVQRYRPNEGYFEPHCEVMGTGYSANRVLVWMYYLNDVNNGGTRFTNFDIDIEAKAGRLVLWAPYWTHIHHGIVSSTKTKYIATGWYSFVEQCQ
;
A
#
# COMPACT_ATOMS: atom_id res chain seq x y z
N LEU A 1 -15.67 14.92 15.44
CA LEU A 1 -16.44 14.27 14.37
C LEU A 1 -15.48 13.37 13.60
N ASN A 2 -15.62 12.05 13.80
CA ASN A 2 -14.73 11.04 13.24
C ASN A 2 -15.12 10.68 11.80
N ASP A 3 -14.85 11.54 10.85
CA ASP A 3 -15.01 11.18 9.43
C ASP A 3 -13.97 10.14 8.98
N GLY A 4 -12.85 10.04 9.70
CA GLY A 4 -11.83 9.00 9.46
C GLY A 4 -12.33 7.58 9.66
N SER A 5 -13.28 7.34 10.55
CA SER A 5 -13.84 6.00 10.79
C SER A 5 -14.69 5.50 9.63
N LEU A 6 -15.48 6.36 8.99
CA LEU A 6 -16.30 5.99 7.84
C LEU A 6 -15.43 5.73 6.61
N ALA A 7 -14.47 6.60 6.31
CA ALA A 7 -13.55 6.41 5.19
C ALA A 7 -12.72 5.14 5.36
N SER A 8 -12.18 4.88 6.57
CA SER A 8 -11.46 3.64 6.87
C SER A 8 -12.34 2.40 6.72
N SER A 9 -13.61 2.48 7.12
CA SER A 9 -14.57 1.38 6.96
C SER A 9 -14.88 1.11 5.49
N ILE A 10 -15.05 2.13 4.68
CA ILE A 10 -15.28 2.01 3.24
C ILE A 10 -14.05 1.38 2.56
N ILE A 11 -12.85 1.84 2.90
CA ILE A 11 -11.60 1.30 2.37
C ILE A 11 -11.45 -0.17 2.76
N ASN A 12 -11.65 -0.50 4.03
CA ASN A 12 -11.54 -1.89 4.51
C ASN A 12 -12.56 -2.80 3.82
N PHE A 13 -13.78 -2.33 3.61
CA PHE A 13 -14.80 -3.06 2.84
C PHE A 13 -14.36 -3.28 1.39
N ALA A 14 -13.84 -2.25 0.71
CA ALA A 14 -13.34 -2.36 -0.66
C ALA A 14 -12.15 -3.32 -0.80
N LEU A 15 -11.34 -3.45 0.26
CA LEU A 15 -10.19 -4.35 0.31
C LEU A 15 -10.57 -5.81 0.61
N ALA A 16 -11.75 -6.10 1.12
CA ALA A 16 -12.11 -7.43 1.63
C ALA A 16 -11.99 -8.53 0.56
N GLN A 17 -12.54 -8.33 -0.63
CA GLN A 17 -12.47 -9.32 -1.71
C GLN A 17 -11.05 -9.46 -2.30
N PRO A 18 -10.32 -8.38 -2.61
CA PRO A 18 -8.91 -8.49 -3.02
C PRO A 18 -8.02 -9.17 -1.98
N LEU A 19 -8.24 -8.89 -0.70
CA LEU A 19 -7.51 -9.52 0.40
C LEU A 19 -7.77 -11.02 0.47
N ASP A 20 -9.03 -11.46 0.35
CA ASP A 20 -9.38 -12.88 0.30
C ASP A 20 -8.68 -13.59 -0.86
N HIS A 21 -8.63 -12.94 -2.03
CA HIS A 21 -7.90 -13.46 -3.17
C HIS A 21 -6.38 -13.59 -2.89
N TYR A 22 -5.78 -12.58 -2.26
CA TYR A 22 -4.37 -12.61 -1.85
C TYR A 22 -4.09 -13.75 -0.87
N LYS A 23 -4.94 -13.94 0.16
CA LYS A 23 -4.82 -15.01 1.15
C LYS A 23 -4.94 -16.41 0.54
N LYS A 24 -5.79 -16.60 -0.46
CA LYS A 24 -5.89 -17.88 -1.20
C LYS A 24 -4.60 -18.21 -1.91
N LYS A 25 -3.90 -17.22 -2.42
CA LYS A 25 -2.60 -17.40 -3.10
C LYS A 25 -1.44 -17.57 -2.11
N TYR A 26 -1.52 -16.93 -0.95
CA TYR A 26 -0.48 -16.91 0.08
C TYR A 26 -1.07 -17.23 1.46
N PRO A 27 -1.53 -18.48 1.68
CA PRO A 27 -2.25 -18.83 2.92
C PRO A 27 -1.38 -18.78 4.17
N GLU A 28 -0.06 -18.73 4.02
CA GLU A 28 0.90 -18.65 5.12
C GLU A 28 0.76 -17.34 5.90
N ILE A 29 0.22 -16.27 5.30
CA ILE A 29 0.06 -14.98 5.95
C ILE A 29 -0.80 -15.05 7.22
N ASP A 30 -1.78 -15.97 7.24
CA ASP A 30 -2.66 -16.16 8.40
C ASP A 30 -2.07 -17.11 9.47
N LYS A 31 -0.90 -17.72 9.19
CA LYS A 31 -0.26 -18.67 10.11
C LYS A 31 0.81 -18.03 10.99
N ILE A 32 1.21 -16.79 10.73
CA ILE A 32 2.32 -16.13 11.41
C ILE A 32 1.89 -15.63 12.78
N ALA A 33 0.90 -14.75 12.83
CA ALA A 33 0.32 -14.15 14.02
C ALA A 33 -1.00 -13.45 13.66
N THR A 34 -1.75 -13.00 14.65
CA THR A 34 -2.95 -12.21 14.40
C THR A 34 -2.58 -10.84 13.82
N TRP A 35 -3.25 -10.45 12.76
CA TRP A 35 -3.07 -9.17 12.09
C TRP A 35 -4.42 -8.60 11.61
N SER A 36 -4.49 -7.31 11.43
CA SER A 36 -5.71 -6.61 11.04
C SER A 36 -5.42 -5.37 10.19
N PHE A 37 -6.47 -4.82 9.61
CA PHE A 37 -6.45 -3.53 8.94
C PHE A 37 -5.98 -2.45 9.92
N HIS A 38 -4.97 -1.67 9.52
CA HIS A 38 -4.53 -0.51 10.28
C HIS A 38 -5.42 0.69 9.90
N PRO A 39 -6.03 1.39 10.87
CA PRO A 39 -7.01 2.43 10.57
C PRO A 39 -6.40 3.68 9.93
N ASP A 40 -5.11 3.93 10.17
CA ASP A 40 -4.41 5.06 9.56
C ASP A 40 -4.00 4.73 8.14
N TYR A 41 -4.27 5.66 7.24
CA TYR A 41 -3.88 5.58 5.84
C TYR A 41 -3.50 6.96 5.33
N HIS A 42 -2.82 7.03 4.20
CA HIS A 42 -2.39 8.26 3.58
C HIS A 42 -3.08 8.46 2.24
N VAL A 43 -3.60 9.66 2.02
CA VAL A 43 -3.94 10.13 0.67
C VAL A 43 -2.84 11.10 0.26
N GLN A 44 -2.14 10.75 -0.82
CA GLN A 44 -0.96 11.48 -1.26
C GLN A 44 -1.22 12.09 -2.64
N ARG A 45 -0.80 13.35 -2.80
CA ARG A 45 -0.82 14.07 -4.06
C ARG A 45 0.61 14.39 -4.46
N TYR A 46 0.98 14.02 -5.66
CA TYR A 46 2.25 14.36 -6.31
C TYR A 46 1.97 15.19 -7.55
N ARG A 47 2.39 16.45 -7.55
CA ARG A 47 2.32 17.32 -8.72
C ARG A 47 3.31 16.86 -9.79
N PRO A 48 3.26 17.42 -11.03
CA PRO A 48 4.30 17.17 -12.01
C PRO A 48 5.70 17.43 -11.43
N ASN A 49 6.61 16.49 -11.67
CA ASN A 49 7.98 16.42 -11.15
C ASN A 49 8.11 16.17 -9.63
N GLU A 50 7.01 15.87 -8.93
CA GLU A 50 7.03 15.40 -7.55
C GLU A 50 6.80 13.88 -7.49
N GLY A 51 7.40 13.22 -6.50
CA GLY A 51 7.20 11.80 -6.23
C GLY A 51 8.10 11.28 -5.13
N TYR A 52 7.75 10.13 -4.61
CA TYR A 52 8.62 9.37 -3.73
C TYR A 52 9.49 8.45 -4.59
N PHE A 53 10.62 8.97 -5.05
CA PHE A 53 11.49 8.31 -6.03
C PHE A 53 12.65 7.51 -5.39
N GLU A 54 12.84 7.60 -4.07
CA GLU A 54 13.85 6.82 -3.37
C GLU A 54 13.40 5.35 -3.24
N PRO A 55 14.20 4.38 -3.72
CA PRO A 55 13.90 2.97 -3.52
C PRO A 55 13.85 2.59 -2.05
N HIS A 56 12.77 1.95 -1.61
CA HIS A 56 12.52 1.59 -0.22
C HIS A 56 11.64 0.36 -0.08
N CYS A 57 11.60 -0.19 1.11
CA CYS A 57 10.54 -1.08 1.57
C CYS A 57 9.75 -0.41 2.71
N GLU A 58 8.66 -1.04 3.13
CA GLU A 58 7.72 -0.44 4.08
C GLU A 58 8.05 -0.77 5.55
N VAL A 59 8.95 -1.70 5.82
CA VAL A 59 9.40 -2.07 7.16
C VAL A 59 10.74 -1.41 7.44
N MET A 60 10.80 -0.62 8.51
CA MET A 60 12.00 0.08 8.94
C MET A 60 12.59 -0.43 10.28
N GLY A 61 12.07 -1.55 10.79
CA GLY A 61 12.59 -2.22 11.98
C GLY A 61 12.26 -1.56 13.32
N THR A 62 11.63 -0.39 13.32
CA THR A 62 11.26 0.35 14.54
C THR A 62 9.87 0.97 14.44
N GLY A 63 9.25 1.23 15.60
CA GLY A 63 7.94 1.87 15.70
C GLY A 63 6.84 1.10 14.96
N TYR A 64 5.82 1.78 14.53
CA TYR A 64 4.67 1.18 13.84
C TYR A 64 5.04 0.46 12.54
N SER A 65 6.10 0.88 11.86
CA SER A 65 6.52 0.23 10.62
C SER A 65 7.04 -1.20 10.83
N ALA A 66 7.56 -1.52 12.01
CA ALA A 66 8.06 -2.86 12.34
C ALA A 66 6.96 -3.93 12.33
N ASN A 67 5.70 -3.52 12.57
CA ASN A 67 4.55 -4.43 12.68
C ASN A 67 3.76 -4.59 11.38
N ARG A 68 4.19 -3.98 10.28
CA ARG A 68 3.48 -4.07 8.98
C ARG A 68 3.55 -5.49 8.41
N VAL A 69 2.42 -5.98 7.94
CA VAL A 69 2.26 -7.33 7.38
C VAL A 69 2.01 -7.30 5.88
N LEU A 70 1.19 -6.36 5.43
CA LEU A 70 0.79 -6.23 4.04
C LEU A 70 0.56 -4.76 3.73
N VAL A 71 0.95 -4.34 2.55
CA VAL A 71 0.71 -2.99 2.03
C VAL A 71 -0.42 -3.04 1.02
N TRP A 72 -1.27 -2.03 1.06
CA TRP A 72 -2.26 -1.78 0.03
C TRP A 72 -2.11 -0.36 -0.53
N MET A 73 -2.31 -0.20 -1.83
CA MET A 73 -2.28 1.10 -2.48
C MET A 73 -3.26 1.14 -3.66
N TYR A 74 -4.13 2.15 -3.65
CA TYR A 74 -4.99 2.49 -4.78
C TYR A 74 -4.43 3.66 -5.56
N TYR A 75 -4.40 3.55 -6.88
CA TYR A 75 -4.32 4.72 -7.75
C TYR A 75 -5.69 5.36 -7.87
N LEU A 76 -5.76 6.67 -7.65
CA LEU A 76 -7.04 7.41 -7.69
C LEU A 76 -7.27 8.10 -9.04
N ASN A 77 -6.26 8.13 -9.91
CA ASN A 77 -6.36 8.67 -11.25
C ASN A 77 -5.38 7.99 -12.22
N ASP A 78 -5.61 8.20 -13.51
CA ASP A 78 -4.72 7.73 -14.57
C ASP A 78 -3.55 8.68 -14.75
N VAL A 79 -2.33 8.15 -14.66
CA VAL A 79 -1.10 8.92 -14.91
C VAL A 79 -0.16 8.10 -15.78
N ASN A 80 -0.06 8.45 -17.04
CA ASN A 80 0.88 7.82 -17.95
C ASN A 80 2.32 8.10 -17.47
N ASN A 81 3.16 7.05 -17.46
CA ASN A 81 4.55 7.13 -17.00
C ASN A 81 4.68 7.71 -15.58
N GLY A 82 3.74 7.39 -14.70
CA GLY A 82 3.69 7.90 -13.33
C GLY A 82 3.33 6.86 -12.28
N GLY A 83 3.50 5.58 -12.58
CA GLY A 83 3.15 4.47 -11.71
C GLY A 83 4.16 4.20 -10.59
N THR A 84 4.40 2.92 -10.31
CA THR A 84 5.32 2.44 -9.28
C THR A 84 6.24 1.36 -9.85
N ARG A 85 7.54 1.51 -9.65
CA ARG A 85 8.56 0.54 -10.01
C ARG A 85 8.84 -0.42 -8.86
N PHE A 86 8.74 -1.71 -9.10
CA PHE A 86 9.22 -2.76 -8.18
C PHE A 86 10.55 -3.31 -8.69
N THR A 87 11.66 -2.90 -8.07
CA THR A 87 13.01 -3.17 -8.59
C THR A 87 13.40 -4.63 -8.53
N ASN A 88 12.98 -5.36 -7.49
CA ASN A 88 13.27 -6.79 -7.35
C ASN A 88 12.66 -7.65 -8.48
N PHE A 89 11.58 -7.20 -9.09
CA PHE A 89 10.84 -7.93 -10.13
C PHE A 89 11.04 -7.36 -11.52
N ASP A 90 11.69 -6.21 -11.65
CA ASP A 90 11.81 -5.47 -12.90
C ASP A 90 10.44 -5.12 -13.54
N ILE A 91 9.48 -4.70 -12.70
CA ILE A 91 8.10 -4.44 -13.10
C ILE A 91 7.71 -2.99 -12.81
N ASP A 92 7.08 -2.35 -13.79
CA ASP A 92 6.39 -1.08 -13.64
C ASP A 92 4.88 -1.32 -13.57
N ILE A 93 4.27 -0.89 -12.47
CA ILE A 93 2.82 -0.88 -12.31
C ILE A 93 2.30 0.46 -12.79
N GLU A 94 1.48 0.46 -13.83
CA GLU A 94 0.87 1.67 -14.35
C GLU A 94 -0.15 2.28 -13.39
N ALA A 95 -0.13 3.60 -13.24
CA ALA A 95 -1.14 4.35 -12.49
C ALA A 95 -2.45 4.43 -13.29
N LYS A 96 -3.41 3.59 -12.90
CA LYS A 96 -4.78 3.55 -13.45
C LYS A 96 -5.77 3.74 -12.32
N ALA A 97 -6.74 4.62 -12.50
CA ALA A 97 -7.80 4.87 -11.52
C ALA A 97 -8.49 3.57 -11.09
N GLY A 98 -8.58 3.34 -9.79
CA GLY A 98 -9.16 2.12 -9.21
C GLY A 98 -8.25 0.90 -9.20
N ARG A 99 -7.04 0.97 -9.74
CA ARG A 99 -6.08 -0.14 -9.63
C ARG A 99 -5.58 -0.24 -8.20
N LEU A 100 -5.74 -1.44 -7.62
CA LEU A 100 -5.20 -1.82 -6.33
C LEU A 100 -3.92 -2.63 -6.52
N VAL A 101 -2.92 -2.34 -5.69
CA VAL A 101 -1.71 -3.15 -5.55
C VAL A 101 -1.60 -3.61 -4.10
N LEU A 102 -1.35 -4.90 -3.90
CA LEU A 102 -1.09 -5.52 -2.59
C LEU A 102 0.30 -6.16 -2.64
N TRP A 103 1.14 -5.90 -1.63
CA TRP A 103 2.48 -6.50 -1.57
C TRP A 103 3.00 -6.63 -0.15
N ALA A 104 3.96 -7.53 0.05
CA ALA A 104 4.65 -7.71 1.32
C ALA A 104 5.56 -6.49 1.62
N PRO A 105 5.62 -6.00 2.87
CA PRO A 105 6.28 -4.75 3.21
C PRO A 105 7.81 -4.83 3.29
N TYR A 106 8.39 -5.98 2.97
CA TYR A 106 9.79 -6.31 3.24
C TYR A 106 10.72 -5.98 2.06
N TRP A 107 12.01 -6.23 2.25
CA TRP A 107 13.09 -6.04 1.28
C TRP A 107 12.95 -6.84 -0.03
N THR A 108 12.07 -7.82 -0.08
CA THR A 108 11.70 -8.55 -1.29
C THR A 108 10.87 -7.72 -2.27
N HIS A 109 10.34 -6.57 -1.83
CA HIS A 109 9.48 -5.68 -2.60
C HIS A 109 9.97 -4.24 -2.54
N ILE A 110 11.26 -4.03 -2.85
CA ILE A 110 11.81 -2.68 -2.97
C ILE A 110 11.10 -1.97 -4.14
N HIS A 111 10.60 -0.79 -3.86
CA HIS A 111 9.83 -0.02 -4.84
C HIS A 111 10.07 1.48 -4.70
N HIS A 112 9.72 2.21 -5.75
CA HIS A 112 9.69 3.67 -5.75
C HIS A 112 8.62 4.20 -6.71
N GLY A 113 8.19 5.44 -6.49
CA GLY A 113 7.27 6.12 -7.40
C GLY A 113 7.97 6.55 -8.69
N ILE A 114 7.35 6.29 -9.83
CA ILE A 114 7.75 6.85 -11.10
C ILE A 114 7.18 8.27 -11.16
N VAL A 115 8.06 9.24 -11.37
CA VAL A 115 7.69 10.66 -11.41
C VAL A 115 7.13 11.03 -12.78
N SER A 116 5.91 11.56 -12.79
CA SER A 116 5.34 12.15 -14.01
C SER A 116 5.77 13.60 -14.15
N SER A 117 6.23 13.98 -15.34
CA SER A 117 6.58 15.37 -15.64
C SER A 117 5.37 16.24 -16.04
N THR A 118 4.22 15.63 -16.29
CA THR A 118 3.08 16.31 -16.92
C THR A 118 1.78 16.25 -16.13
N LYS A 119 1.58 15.23 -15.29
CA LYS A 119 0.31 15.02 -14.59
C LYS A 119 0.49 14.91 -13.07
N THR A 120 -0.48 15.42 -12.35
CA THR A 120 -0.62 15.18 -10.92
C THR A 120 -1.10 13.74 -10.66
N LYS A 121 -0.45 13.04 -9.77
CA LYS A 121 -0.80 11.70 -9.32
C LYS A 121 -1.45 11.75 -7.94
N TYR A 122 -2.52 11.00 -7.76
CA TYR A 122 -3.17 10.79 -6.47
C TYR A 122 -3.18 9.30 -6.14
N ILE A 123 -2.78 8.96 -4.92
CA ILE A 123 -2.84 7.60 -4.38
C ILE A 123 -3.45 7.61 -3.00
N ALA A 124 -4.08 6.49 -2.63
CA ALA A 124 -4.40 6.17 -1.24
C ALA A 124 -3.62 4.91 -0.86
N THR A 125 -2.90 4.93 0.26
CA THR A 125 -2.07 3.82 0.70
C THR A 125 -2.15 3.62 2.20
N GLY A 126 -2.03 2.38 2.62
CA GLY A 126 -2.03 1.99 4.02
C GLY A 126 -1.55 0.55 4.21
N TRP A 127 -1.77 0.03 5.40
CA TRP A 127 -1.17 -1.23 5.81
C TRP A 127 -2.17 -2.11 6.56
N TYR A 128 -1.88 -3.39 6.56
CA TYR A 128 -2.30 -4.34 7.59
C TYR A 128 -1.11 -4.55 8.54
N SER A 129 -1.38 -4.66 9.82
CA SER A 129 -0.35 -4.76 10.84
C SER A 129 -0.65 -5.87 11.83
N PHE A 130 0.39 -6.45 12.44
CA PHE A 130 0.21 -7.34 13.58
C PHE A 130 -0.52 -6.63 14.70
N VAL A 131 -1.42 -7.36 15.35
CA VAL A 131 -2.12 -6.89 16.54
C VAL A 131 -1.22 -7.17 17.74
N GLU A 132 -0.90 -6.12 18.51
CA GLU A 132 -0.20 -6.30 19.78
C GLU A 132 -1.05 -7.17 20.71
N GLN A 133 -0.51 -8.29 21.13
CA GLN A 133 -1.14 -9.09 22.18
C GLN A 133 -0.88 -8.35 23.49
N CYS A 134 -1.94 -7.82 24.12
CA CYS A 134 -1.87 -7.38 25.50
C CYS A 134 -1.45 -8.57 26.37
N GLN A 135 -0.26 -8.50 26.95
CA GLN A 135 0.21 -9.43 27.97
C GLN A 135 -0.49 -9.16 29.29
#